data_796d2c96cc6b4f3297d271d94d74eabc
#
_entry.id   796d2c96cc6b4f3297d271d94d74eabc
#
_cell.length_a   1.000
_cell.length_b   1.000
_cell.length_c   1.000
_cell.angle_alpha   90.00
_cell.angle_beta   90.00
_cell.angle_gamma   90.00
#
_symmetry.space_group_name_H-M   'P 1'
#
loop_
_entity.id
_entity.type
_entity.pdbx_description
1 polymer ?
#
loop_
_entity_poly.entity_id
_entity_poly.type
_entity_poly.pdbx_seq_one_letter_code
_entity_poly.pdbx_strand_id
1 'polypeptide(L)'
;VLLGNKTCDILRFWEQASKDAKRANKLPILCMRYNSMPANEFFFVVEGGPGTLGDFIWVQSKKPSMSISTSVNLYVFLASDILENVNYKQVHKQAKLIIKKK
;
A
#
# COMPACT_ATOMS: atom_id res chain seq x y z
N VAL A 1 19.21 -2.82 -6.09
CA VAL A 1 18.09 -2.98 -6.16
C VAL A 1 17.16 -1.85 -6.52
N LEU A 2 16.20 -2.15 -7.38
CA LEU A 2 15.39 -1.13 -8.05
C LEU A 2 14.55 -0.29 -7.10
N LEU A 3 13.96 -0.90 -6.06
CA LEU A 3 13.11 -0.18 -5.14
C LEU A 3 13.87 0.87 -4.34
N GLY A 4 15.11 0.59 -3.96
CA GLY A 4 15.94 1.54 -3.24
C GLY A 4 16.17 2.82 -4.02
N ASN A 5 16.40 2.70 -5.33
CA ASN A 5 16.62 3.83 -6.21
C ASN A 5 15.33 4.59 -6.54
N LYS A 6 14.17 4.00 -6.26
CA LYS A 6 12.86 4.58 -6.58
C LYS A 6 12.11 5.11 -5.37
N THR A 7 12.74 5.13 -4.19
CA THR A 7 12.08 5.57 -2.97
C THR A 7 11.53 6.99 -3.07
N CYS A 8 12.29 7.90 -3.65
CA CYS A 8 11.83 9.29 -3.81
C CYS A 8 10.61 9.38 -4.71
N ASP A 9 10.58 8.60 -5.78
CA ASP A 9 9.44 8.57 -6.68
C ASP A 9 8.20 7.99 -5.99
N ILE A 10 8.39 6.93 -5.19
CA ILE A 10 7.30 6.33 -4.44
C ILE A 10 6.70 7.36 -3.48
N LEU A 11 7.54 8.11 -2.75
CA LEU A 11 7.05 9.11 -1.81
C LEU A 11 6.30 10.25 -2.52
N ARG A 12 6.77 10.66 -3.68
CA ARG A 12 6.11 11.71 -4.46
C ARG A 12 4.73 11.25 -4.95
N PHE A 13 4.66 10.05 -5.50
CA PHE A 13 3.38 9.50 -5.97
C PHE A 13 2.44 9.22 -4.81
N TRP A 14 2.97 8.77 -3.67
CA TRP A 14 2.16 8.56 -2.48
C TRP A 14 1.54 9.86 -1.98
N GLU A 15 2.31 10.93 -1.99
CA GLU A 15 1.80 12.23 -1.58
C GLU A 15 0.62 12.66 -2.45
N GLN A 16 0.74 12.49 -3.77
CA GLN A 16 -0.34 12.81 -4.69
C GLN A 16 -1.57 11.92 -4.45
N ALA A 17 -1.35 10.61 -4.30
CA ALA A 17 -2.43 9.68 -4.04
C ALA A 17 -3.13 9.99 -2.71
N SER A 18 -2.37 10.39 -1.69
CA SER A 18 -2.93 10.76 -0.39
C SER A 18 -3.82 11.99 -0.47
N LYS A 19 -3.40 12.99 -1.22
CA LYS A 19 -4.20 14.21 -1.41
C LYS A 19 -5.50 13.90 -2.13
N ASP A 20 -5.43 13.09 -3.18
CA ASP A 20 -6.62 12.72 -3.95
C ASP A 20 -7.59 11.88 -3.11
N ALA A 21 -7.07 10.93 -2.34
CA ALA A 21 -7.88 10.08 -1.47
C ALA A 21 -8.55 10.88 -0.37
N LYS A 22 -7.83 11.79 0.25
CA LYS A 22 -8.38 12.66 1.31
C LYS A 22 -9.52 13.50 0.78
N ARG A 23 -9.37 14.04 -0.44
CA ARG A 23 -10.40 14.84 -1.09
C ARG A 23 -11.66 14.02 -1.34
N ALA A 24 -11.49 12.73 -1.67
CA ALA A 24 -12.58 11.80 -1.93
C ALA A 24 -13.08 11.08 -0.67
N ASN A 25 -12.51 11.35 0.50
CA ASN A 25 -12.80 10.68 1.76
C ASN A 25 -12.57 9.17 1.67
N LYS A 26 -11.41 8.78 1.13
CA LYS A 26 -10.99 7.39 0.96
C LYS A 26 -9.57 7.19 1.48
N LEU A 27 -9.15 5.92 1.62
CA LEU A 27 -7.78 5.61 1.97
C LEU A 27 -6.95 5.50 0.68
N PRO A 28 -5.71 6.03 0.69
CA PRO A 28 -4.86 5.94 -0.47
C PRO A 28 -4.26 4.55 -0.64
N ILE A 29 -4.22 4.07 -1.85
CA ILE A 29 -3.50 2.87 -2.25
C ILE A 29 -2.79 3.21 -3.53
N LEU A 30 -1.47 3.00 -3.56
CA LEU A 30 -0.67 3.30 -4.73
C LEU A 30 -0.26 1.98 -5.38
N CYS A 31 -0.52 1.84 -6.67
CA CYS A 31 -0.11 0.69 -7.44
C CYS A 31 1.04 1.11 -8.36
N MET A 32 2.17 0.42 -8.26
CA MET A 32 3.36 0.76 -9.04
C MET A 32 3.90 -0.46 -9.77
N ARG A 33 4.41 -0.22 -10.96
CA ARG A 33 4.95 -1.25 -11.81
C ARG A 33 6.25 -0.78 -12.45
N TYR A 34 7.22 -1.65 -12.52
CA TYR A 34 8.50 -1.39 -13.18
C TYR A 34 8.63 -2.24 -14.45
N ASN A 35 9.40 -1.74 -15.41
CA ASN A 35 9.53 -2.39 -16.72
C ASN A 35 10.04 -3.83 -16.65
N SER A 36 10.84 -4.16 -15.64
CA SER A 36 11.40 -5.49 -15.48
C SER A 36 10.46 -6.49 -14.84
N MET A 37 9.28 -6.07 -14.43
CA MET A 37 8.33 -6.95 -13.75
C MET A 37 7.53 -7.77 -14.76
N PRO A 38 7.10 -9.00 -14.40
CA PRO A 38 6.17 -9.78 -15.21
C PRO A 38 4.89 -8.98 -15.50
N ALA A 39 4.25 -9.29 -16.63
CA ALA A 39 3.11 -8.51 -17.12
C ALA A 39 1.95 -8.41 -16.12
N ASN A 40 1.77 -9.44 -15.29
CA ASN A 40 0.67 -9.51 -14.31
C ASN A 40 1.11 -9.19 -12.88
N GLU A 41 2.31 -8.64 -12.70
CA GLU A 41 2.80 -8.32 -11.36
C GLU A 41 2.93 -6.82 -11.18
N PHE A 42 2.70 -6.37 -9.97
CA PHE A 42 2.90 -4.97 -9.59
C PHE A 42 3.02 -4.87 -8.07
N PHE A 43 3.40 -3.70 -7.58
CA PHE A 43 3.51 -3.44 -6.16
C PHE A 43 2.31 -2.64 -5.67
N PHE A 44 1.81 -3.00 -4.49
CA PHE A 44 0.86 -2.19 -3.73
C PHE A 44 1.62 -1.43 -2.65
N VAL A 45 1.40 -0.13 -2.58
CA VAL A 45 1.96 0.71 -1.52
C VAL A 45 0.80 1.23 -0.68
N VAL A 46 0.84 0.95 0.62
CA VAL A 46 -0.20 1.39 1.56
C VAL A 46 0.47 1.94 2.82
N GLU A 47 -0.28 2.73 3.57
CA GLU A 47 0.20 3.21 4.86
C GLU A 47 0.40 2.05 5.82
N GLY A 48 1.53 2.04 6.53
CA GLY A 48 1.87 1.00 7.50
C GLY A 48 1.77 1.51 8.93
N GLY A 49 1.92 0.57 9.86
CA GLY A 49 1.92 0.88 11.28
C GLY A 49 0.62 0.46 11.96
N PRO A 50 0.54 0.63 13.30
CA PRO A 50 -0.64 0.20 14.06
C PRO A 50 -1.93 0.87 13.59
N GLY A 51 -2.97 0.08 13.41
CA GLY A 51 -4.28 0.59 13.02
C GLY A 51 -4.42 1.01 11.57
N THR A 52 -3.43 0.71 10.74
CA THR A 52 -3.47 1.07 9.31
C THR A 52 -3.88 -0.11 8.44
N LEU A 53 -4.21 0.19 7.20
CA LEU A 53 -4.55 -0.84 6.21
C LEU A 53 -3.36 -1.77 5.94
N GLY A 54 -2.15 -1.22 5.94
CA GLY A 54 -0.95 -2.03 5.75
C GLY A 54 -0.76 -3.08 6.82
N ASP A 55 -1.01 -2.72 8.07
CA ASP A 55 -0.92 -3.66 9.18
C ASP A 55 -1.97 -4.77 9.07
N PHE A 56 -3.19 -4.39 8.69
CA PHE A 56 -4.27 -5.35 8.46
C PHE A 56 -3.89 -6.37 7.37
N ILE A 57 -3.31 -5.88 6.27
CA ILE A 57 -2.88 -6.74 5.16
C ILE A 57 -1.74 -7.66 5.60
N TRP A 58 -0.78 -7.14 6.35
CA TRP A 58 0.36 -7.94 6.83
C TRP A 58 -0.11 -9.13 7.66
N VAL A 59 -1.06 -8.90 8.57
CA VAL A 59 -1.57 -9.99 9.43
C VAL A 59 -2.18 -11.12 8.60
N GLN A 60 -2.84 -10.82 7.49
CA GLN A 60 -3.51 -11.82 6.67
C GLN A 60 -2.62 -12.41 5.57
N SER A 61 -1.57 -11.72 5.20
CA SER A 61 -0.70 -12.10 4.09
C SER A 61 0.68 -12.43 4.61
N LYS A 62 1.69 -11.82 4.02
CA LYS A 62 3.09 -11.99 4.36
C LYS A 62 3.69 -10.64 4.72
N LYS A 63 4.87 -10.69 5.33
CA LYS A 63 5.68 -9.52 5.52
C LYS A 63 5.81 -8.74 4.22
N PRO A 64 5.71 -7.40 4.25
CA PRO A 64 5.89 -6.61 3.02
C PRO A 64 7.29 -6.81 2.43
N SER A 65 7.38 -6.68 1.12
CA SER A 65 8.65 -6.79 0.41
C SER A 65 9.61 -5.67 0.84
N MET A 66 9.07 -4.51 1.17
CA MET A 66 9.85 -3.37 1.59
C MET A 66 9.00 -2.49 2.49
N SER A 67 9.63 -1.82 3.46
CA SER A 67 8.96 -0.78 4.24
C SER A 67 9.77 0.50 4.10
N ILE A 68 9.06 1.62 4.02
CA ILE A 68 9.65 2.95 3.93
C ILE A 68 9.23 3.72 5.17
N SER A 69 10.22 4.18 5.94
CA SER A 69 9.95 4.90 7.18
C SER A 69 10.61 6.27 7.10
N THR A 70 9.80 7.29 6.84
CA THR A 70 10.23 8.67 6.79
C THR A 70 9.26 9.49 7.63
N SER A 71 8.74 10.60 7.10
CA SER A 71 7.62 11.31 7.75
C SER A 71 6.35 10.50 7.75
N VAL A 72 6.25 9.50 6.88
CA VAL A 72 5.16 8.53 6.83
C VAL A 72 5.75 7.12 6.82
N ASN A 73 4.97 6.15 7.29
CA ASN A 73 5.34 4.73 7.19
C ASN A 73 4.56 4.11 6.05
N LEU A 74 5.24 3.49 5.11
CA LEU A 74 4.63 2.84 3.96
C LEU A 74 5.09 1.39 3.89
N TYR A 75 4.17 0.49 3.60
CA TYR A 75 4.47 -0.91 3.31
C TYR A 75 4.27 -1.17 1.83
N VAL A 76 5.24 -1.86 1.23
CA VAL A 76 5.22 -2.21 -0.19
C VAL A 76 5.03 -3.72 -0.30
N PHE A 77 3.91 -4.14 -0.87
CA PHE A 77 3.59 -5.56 -1.05
C PHE A 77 3.59 -5.92 -2.53
N LEU A 78 3.96 -7.16 -2.83
CA LEU A 78 3.71 -7.70 -4.17
C LEU A 78 2.23 -8.02 -4.33
N ALA A 79 1.66 -7.67 -5.47
CA ALA A 79 0.24 -7.90 -5.72
C ALA A 79 -0.14 -9.38 -5.62
N SER A 80 0.72 -10.28 -6.09
CA SER A 80 0.46 -11.71 -6.01
C SER A 80 0.29 -12.19 -4.56
N ASP A 81 1.09 -11.67 -3.64
CA ASP A 81 0.98 -12.02 -2.22
C ASP A 81 -0.36 -11.58 -1.64
N ILE A 82 -0.83 -10.40 -2.03
CA ILE A 82 -2.12 -9.91 -1.55
C ILE A 82 -3.26 -10.71 -2.16
N LEU A 83 -3.24 -10.92 -3.46
CA LEU A 83 -4.33 -11.61 -4.16
C LEU A 83 -4.50 -13.06 -3.71
N GLU A 84 -3.41 -13.72 -3.31
CA GLU A 84 -3.47 -15.11 -2.85
C GLU A 84 -3.94 -15.25 -1.40
N ASN A 85 -3.65 -14.26 -0.55
CA ASN A 85 -3.78 -14.43 0.89
C ASN A 85 -4.79 -13.51 1.55
N VAL A 86 -5.26 -12.47 0.86
CA VAL A 86 -6.11 -11.44 1.46
C VAL A 86 -7.45 -11.39 0.76
N ASN A 87 -8.52 -11.40 1.55
CA ASN A 87 -9.87 -11.28 1.01
C ASN A 87 -10.15 -9.81 0.69
N TYR A 88 -10.41 -9.52 -0.57
CA TYR A 88 -10.66 -8.18 -1.05
C TYR A 88 -11.82 -7.49 -0.32
N LYS A 89 -12.91 -8.23 -0.06
CA LYS A 89 -14.08 -7.69 0.63
C LYS A 89 -13.73 -7.25 2.05
N GLN A 90 -12.88 -8.01 2.73
CA GLN A 90 -12.44 -7.67 4.08
C GLN A 90 -11.55 -6.43 4.09
N VAL A 91 -10.69 -6.28 3.09
CA VAL A 91 -9.84 -5.10 2.94
C VAL A 91 -10.72 -3.86 2.77
N HIS A 92 -11.72 -3.95 1.91
CA HIS A 92 -12.65 -2.84 1.65
C HIS A 92 -13.41 -2.44 2.93
N LYS A 93 -13.89 -3.45 3.66
CA LYS A 93 -14.60 -3.22 4.92
C LYS A 93 -13.70 -2.56 5.96
N GLN A 94 -12.45 -3.03 6.07
CA GLN A 94 -11.48 -2.46 7.01
C GLN A 94 -11.15 -1.02 6.66
N ALA A 95 -11.01 -0.71 5.37
CA ALA A 95 -10.75 0.64 4.91
C ALA A 95 -11.86 1.60 5.33
N LYS A 96 -13.12 1.16 5.21
CA LYS A 96 -14.25 1.98 5.66
C LYS A 96 -14.22 2.24 7.16
N LEU A 97 -13.84 1.23 7.96
CA LEU A 97 -13.73 1.39 9.40
C LEU A 97 -12.64 2.39 9.78
N ILE A 98 -11.51 2.35 9.11
CA ILE A 98 -10.41 3.28 9.35
C ILE A 98 -10.84 4.71 9.02
N ILE A 99 -11.54 4.90 7.92
CA ILE A 99 -12.04 6.22 7.52
C ILE A 99 -12.99 6.78 8.55
N LYS A 100 -13.89 5.95 9.09
CA LYS A 100 -14.85 6.38 10.12
C LYS A 100 -14.19 6.84 11.40
N LYS A 101 -13.02 6.30 11.73
CA LYS A 101 -12.30 6.67 12.96
C LYS A 101 -11.55 7.99 12.85
N LYS A 102 -11.39 8.49 11.66
CA LYS A 102 -10.76 9.78 11.42
C LYS A 102 -11.81 10.87 11.39
#